data_a695d2f90708c291db208f7918188575
#
_entry.id   a695d2f90708c291db208f7918188575
#
_cell.length_a   1.000
_cell.length_b   1.000
_cell.length_c   1.000
_cell.angle_alpha   90.00
_cell.angle_beta   90.00
_cell.angle_gamma   90.00
#
_symmetry.space_group_name_H-M   'P 1'
#
loop_
_entity.id
_entity.type
_entity.pdbx_description
1 polymer ?
#
loop_
_entity_poly.entity_id
_entity_poly.type
_entity_poly.pdbx_seq_one_letter_code
_entity_poly.pdbx_strand_id
1 'polypeptide(L)'
;VRSAVVKKLEGLERQVVFVIDDHPIVSFGLVEMVKDVAPHARIRQFSTLKEAARHAVEEFPALIITDFHLRDVQAETFIGLFETLFPEIPVLITANDEKVMGQLKRHQLERFIAFSKFTPFAKMIDLIRVGLSQANIELLQMPTLSKALTHKQVEVLELIGAGHSNKEIAVLLKISVETVKGHVKDILERLKAKNRMEASIIYRHTQIQKHSMPEPSLHNN
;
A
#
# COMPACT_ATOMS: atom_id res chain seq x y z
N VAL A 1 10.48 -12.01 -25.52
CA VAL A 1 10.96 -12.50 -24.21
C VAL A 1 11.73 -11.40 -23.47
N ARG A 2 12.69 -10.67 -24.11
CA ARG A 2 13.43 -9.55 -23.48
C ARG A 2 12.50 -8.41 -23.01
N SER A 3 11.45 -8.08 -23.77
CA SER A 3 10.51 -7.00 -23.43
C SER A 3 9.68 -7.26 -22.16
N ALA A 4 9.28 -8.52 -21.90
CA ALA A 4 8.51 -8.88 -20.73
C ALA A 4 9.36 -8.87 -19.44
N VAL A 5 10.64 -9.26 -19.55
CA VAL A 5 11.60 -9.23 -18.43
C VAL A 5 11.96 -7.79 -18.08
N VAL A 6 12.19 -6.93 -19.06
CA VAL A 6 12.46 -5.50 -18.84
C VAL A 6 11.26 -4.81 -18.20
N LYS A 7 10.02 -5.04 -18.68
CA LYS A 7 8.79 -4.51 -18.03
C LYS A 7 8.59 -5.03 -16.62
N LYS A 8 8.97 -6.27 -16.33
CA LYS A 8 8.90 -6.85 -14.99
C LYS A 8 9.94 -6.22 -14.05
N LEU A 9 11.12 -5.86 -14.57
CA LEU A 9 12.14 -5.14 -13.81
C LEU A 9 11.76 -3.67 -13.55
N GLU A 10 11.19 -2.97 -14.52
CA GLU A 10 10.70 -1.59 -14.37
C GLU A 10 9.57 -1.47 -13.33
N GLY A 11 8.71 -2.50 -13.18
CA GLY A 11 7.70 -2.56 -12.11
C GLY A 11 8.30 -2.75 -10.72
N LEU A 12 9.47 -3.39 -10.60
CA LEU A 12 10.21 -3.57 -9.34
C LEU A 12 10.99 -2.29 -8.94
N GLU A 13 11.37 -1.46 -9.88
CA GLU A 13 12.17 -0.24 -9.65
C GLU A 13 11.45 0.87 -8.88
N ARG A 14 10.14 0.73 -8.61
CA ARG A 14 9.33 1.75 -7.94
C ARG A 14 8.61 1.24 -6.70
N GLN A 15 8.86 0.03 -6.26
CA GLN A 15 8.21 -0.49 -5.06
C GLN A 15 8.73 0.22 -3.82
N VAL A 16 7.80 0.71 -3.02
CA VAL A 16 8.09 1.29 -1.71
C VAL A 16 7.86 0.23 -0.66
N VAL A 17 8.85 -0.01 0.18
CA VAL A 17 8.75 -0.94 1.31
C VAL A 17 8.85 -0.17 2.60
N PHE A 18 7.86 -0.32 3.48
CA PHE A 18 7.93 0.22 4.83
C PHE A 18 8.46 -0.85 5.78
N VAL A 19 9.48 -0.49 6.55
CA VAL A 19 9.99 -1.29 7.67
C VAL A 19 9.65 -0.53 8.95
N ILE A 20 8.81 -1.13 9.80
CA ILE A 20 8.30 -0.51 11.03
C ILE A 20 8.77 -1.37 12.21
N ASP A 21 9.82 -0.96 12.88
CA ASP A 21 10.39 -1.65 14.05
C ASP A 21 11.13 -0.63 14.92
N ASP A 22 10.88 -0.62 16.20
CA ASP A 22 11.52 0.29 17.15
C ASP A 22 12.90 -0.22 17.67
N HIS A 23 13.34 -1.38 17.17
CA HIS A 23 14.66 -1.93 17.44
C HIS A 23 15.61 -1.67 16.26
N PRO A 24 16.59 -0.73 16.38
CA PRO A 24 17.42 -0.32 15.26
C PRO A 24 18.17 -1.45 14.56
N ILE A 25 18.68 -2.43 15.31
CA ILE A 25 19.44 -3.57 14.76
C ILE A 25 18.54 -4.46 13.90
N VAL A 26 17.31 -4.73 14.35
CA VAL A 26 16.34 -5.54 13.62
C VAL A 26 15.91 -4.81 12.36
N SER A 27 15.54 -3.53 12.48
CA SER A 27 15.16 -2.68 11.37
C SER A 27 16.27 -2.64 10.30
N PHE A 28 17.52 -2.44 10.70
CA PHE A 28 18.67 -2.48 9.78
C PHE A 28 18.80 -3.82 9.06
N GLY A 29 18.70 -4.94 9.79
CA GLY A 29 18.76 -6.28 9.20
C GLY A 29 17.66 -6.52 8.17
N LEU A 30 16.41 -6.11 8.47
CA LEU A 30 15.27 -6.23 7.54
C LEU A 30 15.49 -5.38 6.28
N VAL A 31 16.03 -4.17 6.42
CA VAL A 31 16.36 -3.30 5.29
C VAL A 31 17.38 -3.95 4.37
N GLU A 32 18.46 -4.53 4.90
CA GLU A 32 19.47 -5.22 4.09
C GLU A 32 18.88 -6.43 3.36
N MET A 33 17.99 -7.21 4.02
CA MET A 33 17.27 -8.30 3.35
C MET A 33 16.35 -7.81 2.21
N VAL A 34 15.69 -6.68 2.39
CA VAL A 34 14.87 -6.09 1.30
C VAL A 34 15.75 -5.65 0.14
N LYS A 35 16.92 -5.05 0.40
CA LYS A 35 17.87 -4.66 -0.65
C LYS A 35 18.38 -5.85 -1.45
N ASP A 36 18.63 -6.98 -0.79
CA ASP A 36 19.04 -8.22 -1.47
C ASP A 36 17.95 -8.76 -2.41
N VAL A 37 16.68 -8.63 -2.03
CA VAL A 37 15.54 -9.11 -2.83
C VAL A 37 15.14 -8.13 -3.91
N ALA A 38 15.12 -6.85 -3.60
CA ALA A 38 14.66 -5.76 -4.45
C ALA A 38 15.65 -4.56 -4.38
N PRO A 39 16.79 -4.63 -5.07
CA PRO A 39 17.84 -3.60 -4.99
C PRO A 39 17.38 -2.20 -5.39
N HIS A 40 16.32 -2.10 -6.18
CA HIS A 40 15.78 -0.84 -6.69
C HIS A 40 14.55 -0.35 -5.88
N ALA A 41 14.11 -1.11 -4.87
CA ALA A 41 13.01 -0.68 -4.01
C ALA A 41 13.42 0.53 -3.16
N ARG A 42 12.47 1.45 -2.97
CA ARG A 42 12.64 2.54 -2.01
C ARG A 42 12.20 2.06 -0.64
N ILE A 43 13.12 2.04 0.31
CA ILE A 43 12.86 1.57 1.66
C ILE A 43 12.70 2.76 2.59
N ARG A 44 11.63 2.76 3.36
CA ARG A 44 11.36 3.74 4.41
C ARG A 44 11.33 3.04 5.76
N GLN A 45 12.05 3.59 6.73
CA GLN A 45 12.13 3.06 8.09
C GLN A 45 11.37 3.95 9.05
N PHE A 46 10.62 3.33 9.95
CA PHE A 46 9.84 4.03 10.97
C PHE A 46 9.97 3.28 12.29
N SER A 47 9.96 4.03 13.40
CA SER A 47 9.95 3.45 14.75
C SER A 47 8.54 3.25 15.30
N THR A 48 7.51 3.81 14.64
CA THR A 48 6.12 3.76 15.08
C THR A 48 5.17 3.64 13.90
N LEU A 49 4.00 3.02 14.12
CA LEU A 49 2.92 2.96 13.14
C LEU A 49 2.42 4.37 12.78
N LYS A 50 2.37 5.27 13.75
CA LYS A 50 1.93 6.67 13.54
C LYS A 50 2.82 7.42 12.55
N GLU A 51 4.15 7.24 12.63
CA GLU A 51 5.09 7.84 11.65
C GLU A 51 4.87 7.26 10.27
N ALA A 52 4.77 5.93 10.15
CA ALA A 52 4.51 5.26 8.88
C ALA A 52 3.19 5.72 8.24
N ALA A 53 2.11 5.82 9.03
CA ALA A 53 0.81 6.28 8.55
C ALA A 53 0.83 7.73 8.05
N ARG A 54 1.59 8.62 8.70
CA ARG A 54 1.78 10.00 8.22
C ARG A 54 2.52 10.03 6.89
N HIS A 55 3.59 9.25 6.77
CA HIS A 55 4.39 9.19 5.55
C HIS A 55 3.63 8.54 4.39
N ALA A 56 2.74 7.59 4.68
CA ALA A 56 1.89 6.96 3.67
C ALA A 56 0.98 7.94 2.92
N VAL A 57 0.75 9.14 3.47
CA VAL A 57 0.04 10.22 2.77
C VAL A 57 0.82 10.72 1.56
N GLU A 58 2.15 10.71 1.63
CA GLU A 58 3.05 11.18 0.57
C GLU A 58 3.50 10.02 -0.34
N GLU A 59 3.84 8.90 0.26
CA GLU A 59 4.38 7.74 -0.44
C GLU A 59 3.81 6.44 0.14
N PHE A 60 2.96 5.75 -0.61
CA PHE A 60 2.24 4.57 -0.13
C PHE A 60 3.05 3.29 -0.35
N PRO A 61 3.13 2.37 0.63
CA PRO A 61 3.94 1.16 0.50
C PRO A 61 3.27 0.10 -0.39
N ALA A 62 4.09 -0.67 -1.10
CA ALA A 62 3.71 -1.90 -1.77
C ALA A 62 3.82 -3.12 -0.83
N LEU A 63 4.66 -3.03 0.18
CA LEU A 63 4.87 -4.04 1.20
C LEU A 63 5.18 -3.37 2.54
N ILE A 64 4.65 -3.91 3.62
CA ILE A 64 5.02 -3.52 4.98
C ILE A 64 5.67 -4.71 5.67
N ILE A 65 6.81 -4.46 6.34
CA ILE A 65 7.43 -5.40 7.26
C ILE A 65 7.42 -4.73 8.63
N THR A 66 6.77 -5.34 9.61
CA THR A 66 6.55 -4.69 10.91
C THR A 66 6.78 -5.62 12.08
N ASP A 67 7.26 -5.07 13.19
CA ASP A 67 7.18 -5.77 14.47
C ASP A 67 5.73 -5.79 14.97
N PHE A 68 5.32 -6.89 15.59
CA PHE A 68 4.03 -6.99 16.27
C PHE A 68 3.97 -6.11 17.52
N HIS A 69 5.08 -6.00 18.26
CA HIS A 69 5.18 -5.26 19.52
C HIS A 69 5.66 -3.82 19.31
N LEU A 70 4.95 -3.06 18.46
CA LEU A 70 5.20 -1.63 18.34
C LEU A 70 4.74 -0.91 19.61
N ARG A 71 5.53 0.07 20.07
CA ARG A 71 5.24 0.83 21.32
C ARG A 71 3.98 1.70 21.25
N ASP A 72 3.51 2.04 20.05
CA ASP A 72 2.34 2.87 19.83
C ASP A 72 1.09 2.07 19.38
N VAL A 73 1.15 0.73 19.42
CA VAL A 73 0.06 -0.17 19.00
C VAL A 73 -0.23 -1.20 20.07
N GLN A 74 -1.49 -1.33 20.45
CA GLN A 74 -1.94 -2.41 21.33
C GLN A 74 -2.19 -3.68 20.53
N ALA A 75 -1.83 -4.84 21.10
CA ALA A 75 -1.94 -6.13 20.42
C ALA A 75 -3.35 -6.44 19.90
N GLU A 76 -4.37 -6.07 20.66
CA GLU A 76 -5.79 -6.30 20.36
C GLU A 76 -6.27 -5.49 19.16
N THR A 77 -5.67 -4.34 18.89
CA THR A 77 -6.06 -3.42 17.81
C THR A 77 -5.14 -3.53 16.60
N PHE A 78 -4.04 -4.27 16.70
CA PHE A 78 -2.98 -4.34 15.69
C PHE A 78 -3.52 -4.61 14.28
N ILE A 79 -4.23 -5.72 14.08
CA ILE A 79 -4.76 -6.10 12.76
C ILE A 79 -5.73 -5.04 12.24
N GLY A 80 -6.69 -4.60 13.06
CA GLY A 80 -7.69 -3.61 12.64
C GLY A 80 -7.09 -2.27 12.24
N LEU A 81 -5.99 -1.84 12.89
CA LEU A 81 -5.27 -0.63 12.50
C LEU A 81 -4.60 -0.79 11.13
N PHE A 82 -3.91 -1.91 10.88
CA PHE A 82 -3.29 -2.15 9.58
C PHE A 82 -4.34 -2.34 8.47
N GLU A 83 -5.48 -2.97 8.76
CA GLU A 83 -6.60 -3.06 7.81
C GLU A 83 -7.17 -1.68 7.45
N THR A 84 -7.22 -0.78 8.43
CA THR A 84 -7.76 0.58 8.24
C THR A 84 -6.77 1.51 7.53
N LEU A 85 -5.51 1.48 7.95
CA LEU A 85 -4.47 2.40 7.47
C LEU A 85 -3.85 1.96 6.14
N PHE A 86 -3.73 0.66 5.93
CA PHE A 86 -3.07 0.06 4.78
C PHE A 86 -3.92 -1.06 4.17
N PRO A 87 -5.12 -0.73 3.67
CA PRO A 87 -5.99 -1.74 3.05
C PRO A 87 -5.26 -2.38 1.86
N GLU A 88 -5.47 -3.70 1.68
CA GLU A 88 -4.94 -4.50 0.59
C GLU A 88 -3.40 -4.62 0.52
N ILE A 89 -2.64 -3.97 1.40
CA ILE A 89 -1.17 -4.08 1.40
C ILE A 89 -0.73 -5.36 2.12
N PRO A 90 0.15 -6.17 1.51
CA PRO A 90 0.78 -7.29 2.18
C PRO A 90 1.58 -6.83 3.39
N VAL A 91 1.38 -7.51 4.53
CA VAL A 91 2.06 -7.18 5.78
C VAL A 91 2.80 -8.40 6.30
N LEU A 92 4.13 -8.31 6.35
CA LEU A 92 4.98 -9.29 7.00
C LEU A 92 5.17 -8.88 8.46
N ILE A 93 4.76 -9.73 9.39
CA ILE A 93 4.77 -9.43 10.82
C ILE A 93 5.83 -10.26 11.51
N THR A 94 6.80 -9.61 12.15
CA THR A 94 7.76 -10.28 13.02
C THR A 94 7.21 -10.38 14.44
N ALA A 95 7.22 -11.57 15.00
CA ALA A 95 6.82 -11.82 16.39
C ALA A 95 7.64 -12.95 17.01
N ASN A 96 7.91 -12.86 18.32
CA ASN A 96 8.66 -13.90 19.04
C ASN A 96 7.76 -14.82 19.85
N ASP A 97 6.48 -14.50 19.99
CA ASP A 97 5.52 -15.23 20.83
C ASP A 97 4.68 -16.18 19.97
N GLU A 98 4.74 -17.49 20.29
CA GLU A 98 3.94 -18.52 19.61
C GLU A 98 2.43 -18.29 19.74
N LYS A 99 1.98 -17.70 20.85
CA LYS A 99 0.57 -17.35 21.06
C LYS A 99 0.11 -16.28 20.10
N VAL A 100 0.94 -15.25 19.89
CA VAL A 100 0.72 -14.20 18.87
C VAL A 100 0.70 -14.79 17.47
N MET A 101 1.67 -15.65 17.16
CA MET A 101 1.72 -16.36 15.88
C MET A 101 0.47 -17.22 15.64
N GLY A 102 -0.04 -17.87 16.68
CA GLY A 102 -1.28 -18.65 16.62
C GLY A 102 -2.53 -17.78 16.44
N GLN A 103 -2.56 -16.58 17.01
CA GLN A 103 -3.65 -15.61 16.82
C GLN A 103 -3.66 -15.06 15.39
N LEU A 104 -2.53 -14.61 14.87
CA LEU A 104 -2.40 -14.09 13.52
C LEU A 104 -2.80 -15.13 12.45
N LYS A 105 -2.40 -16.38 12.62
CA LYS A 105 -2.81 -17.50 11.74
C LYS A 105 -4.32 -17.77 11.75
N ARG A 106 -5.02 -17.51 12.86
CA ARG A 106 -6.47 -17.70 12.97
C ARG A 106 -7.29 -16.67 12.23
N HIS A 107 -6.76 -15.49 12.00
CA HIS A 107 -7.46 -14.44 11.25
C HIS A 107 -7.58 -14.72 9.74
N GLN A 108 -6.93 -15.78 9.22
CA GLN A 108 -7.00 -16.25 7.82
C GLN A 108 -6.88 -15.12 6.77
N LEU A 109 -6.22 -14.04 7.11
CA LEU A 109 -6.03 -12.92 6.19
C LEU A 109 -4.78 -13.23 5.35
N GLU A 110 -4.97 -13.61 4.09
CA GLU A 110 -3.90 -14.02 3.17
C GLU A 110 -2.76 -13.02 3.04
N ARG A 111 -3.07 -11.73 3.27
CA ARG A 111 -2.09 -10.63 3.19
C ARG A 111 -1.25 -10.43 4.46
N PHE A 112 -1.60 -11.06 5.59
CA PHE A 112 -0.82 -10.99 6.83
C PHE A 112 -0.02 -12.28 7.01
N ILE A 113 1.30 -12.18 6.87
CA ILE A 113 2.21 -13.32 7.04
C ILE A 113 3.04 -13.08 8.29
N ALA A 114 2.81 -13.89 9.32
CA ALA A 114 3.57 -13.80 10.56
C ALA A 114 4.75 -14.79 10.56
N PHE A 115 5.92 -14.34 11.02
CA PHE A 115 7.10 -15.16 11.19
C PHE A 115 7.93 -14.75 12.43
N SER A 116 8.70 -15.68 12.96
CA SER A 116 9.56 -15.42 14.12
C SER A 116 10.80 -14.63 13.71
N LYS A 117 11.29 -13.75 14.60
CA LYS A 117 12.60 -13.08 14.47
C LYS A 117 13.77 -14.09 14.42
N PHE A 118 13.53 -15.34 14.84
CA PHE A 118 14.50 -16.46 14.73
C PHE A 118 14.34 -17.29 13.46
N THR A 119 13.45 -16.89 12.55
CA THR A 119 13.30 -17.55 11.25
C THR A 119 14.64 -17.52 10.49
N PRO A 120 15.09 -18.64 9.89
CA PRO A 120 16.34 -18.65 9.12
C PRO A 120 16.33 -17.60 8.01
N PHE A 121 17.47 -16.95 7.78
CA PHE A 121 17.65 -15.86 6.82
C PHE A 121 17.08 -16.19 5.42
N ALA A 122 17.42 -17.35 4.88
CA ALA A 122 16.92 -17.76 3.56
C ALA A 122 15.38 -17.79 3.49
N LYS A 123 14.72 -18.24 4.56
CA LYS A 123 13.26 -18.27 4.63
C LYS A 123 12.66 -16.87 4.77
N MET A 124 13.32 -15.95 5.48
CA MET A 124 12.89 -14.54 5.54
C MET A 124 12.97 -13.88 4.16
N ILE A 125 14.04 -14.13 3.42
CA ILE A 125 14.20 -13.69 2.02
C ILE A 125 13.04 -14.18 1.14
N ASP A 126 12.65 -15.45 1.27
CA ASP A 126 11.53 -16.01 0.50
C ASP A 126 10.19 -15.37 0.88
N LEU A 127 9.95 -15.08 2.17
CA LEU A 127 8.75 -14.37 2.62
C LEU A 127 8.68 -12.94 2.04
N ILE A 128 9.80 -12.22 2.01
CA ILE A 128 9.88 -10.89 1.39
C ILE A 128 9.56 -10.97 -0.11
N ARG A 129 10.11 -11.97 -0.83
CA ARG A 129 9.76 -12.21 -2.25
C ARG A 129 8.27 -12.47 -2.46
N VAL A 130 7.67 -13.30 -1.60
CA VAL A 130 6.23 -13.59 -1.65
C VAL A 130 5.42 -12.32 -1.43
N GLY A 131 5.71 -11.54 -0.38
CA GLY A 131 5.03 -10.28 -0.11
C GLY A 131 5.11 -9.29 -1.28
N LEU A 132 6.29 -9.11 -1.87
CA LEU A 132 6.49 -8.25 -3.05
C LEU A 132 5.77 -8.80 -4.30
N SER A 133 5.64 -10.11 -4.44
CA SER A 133 4.91 -10.74 -5.54
C SER A 133 3.41 -10.56 -5.40
N GLN A 134 2.87 -10.66 -4.19
CA GLN A 134 1.46 -10.41 -3.89
C GLN A 134 1.10 -8.95 -4.21
N ALA A 135 1.91 -7.99 -3.78
CA ALA A 135 1.74 -6.58 -4.11
C ALA A 135 1.63 -6.33 -5.62
N ASN A 136 2.42 -7.03 -6.43
CA ASN A 136 2.36 -6.92 -7.88
C ASN A 136 1.07 -7.50 -8.49
N ILE A 137 0.56 -8.60 -7.94
CA ILE A 137 -0.68 -9.24 -8.43
C ILE A 137 -1.89 -8.36 -8.12
N GLU A 138 -1.98 -7.82 -6.90
CA GLU A 138 -3.07 -6.94 -6.49
C GLU A 138 -3.08 -5.63 -7.29
N LEU A 139 -1.91 -5.02 -7.53
CA LEU A 139 -1.77 -3.83 -8.37
C LEU A 139 -2.24 -4.07 -9.81
N LEU A 140 -2.03 -5.27 -10.36
CA LEU A 140 -2.49 -5.63 -11.71
C LEU A 140 -4.00 -5.89 -11.79
N GLN A 141 -4.65 -6.22 -10.68
CA GLN A 141 -6.09 -6.50 -10.60
C GLN A 141 -6.94 -5.25 -10.30
N MET A 142 -6.33 -4.12 -9.93
CA MET A 142 -7.07 -2.89 -9.68
C MET A 142 -7.74 -2.39 -10.98
N PRO A 143 -9.06 -2.09 -10.95
CA PRO A 143 -9.75 -1.56 -12.12
C PRO A 143 -9.16 -0.20 -12.49
N THR A 144 -8.88 0.00 -13.78
CA THR A 144 -8.51 1.32 -14.30
C THR A 144 -9.62 2.33 -13.98
N LEU A 145 -9.30 3.41 -13.29
CA LEU A 145 -10.28 4.44 -12.86
C LEU A 145 -11.18 4.92 -13.99
N SER A 146 -10.64 5.02 -15.21
CA SER A 146 -11.40 5.44 -16.41
C SER A 146 -12.52 4.48 -16.81
N LYS A 147 -12.47 3.21 -16.41
CA LYS A 147 -13.55 2.24 -16.65
C LYS A 147 -14.55 2.18 -15.49
N ALA A 148 -14.12 2.53 -14.28
CA ALA A 148 -14.93 2.41 -13.07
C ALA A 148 -15.71 3.70 -12.75
N LEU A 149 -15.16 4.88 -13.03
CA LEU A 149 -15.68 6.18 -12.60
C LEU A 149 -16.01 7.11 -13.76
N THR A 150 -17.00 7.98 -13.58
CA THR A 150 -17.27 9.09 -14.50
C THR A 150 -16.19 10.18 -14.36
N HIS A 151 -16.05 11.04 -15.36
CA HIS A 151 -15.08 12.15 -15.35
C HIS A 151 -15.22 13.01 -14.07
N LYS A 152 -16.47 13.34 -13.67
CA LYS A 152 -16.73 14.14 -12.45
C LYS A 152 -16.37 13.41 -11.17
N GLN A 153 -16.56 12.10 -11.12
CA GLN A 153 -16.12 11.28 -9.99
C GLN A 153 -14.60 11.19 -9.91
N VAL A 154 -13.89 11.18 -11.03
CA VAL A 154 -12.42 11.23 -11.06
C VAL A 154 -11.93 12.56 -10.51
N GLU A 155 -12.51 13.72 -10.92
CA GLU A 155 -12.15 15.02 -10.36
C GLU A 155 -12.36 15.10 -8.83
N VAL A 156 -13.50 14.56 -8.35
CA VAL A 156 -13.75 14.48 -6.90
C VAL A 156 -12.73 13.60 -6.20
N LEU A 157 -12.40 12.44 -6.77
CA LEU A 157 -11.44 11.50 -6.21
C LEU A 157 -10.02 12.07 -6.18
N GLU A 158 -9.64 12.86 -7.18
CA GLU A 158 -8.38 13.60 -7.26
C GLU A 158 -8.24 14.58 -6.08
N LEU A 159 -9.28 15.36 -5.82
CA LEU A 159 -9.29 16.29 -4.69
C LEU A 159 -9.33 15.57 -3.32
N ILE A 160 -9.96 14.38 -3.27
CA ILE A 160 -9.87 13.49 -2.11
C ILE A 160 -8.43 13.04 -1.91
N GLY A 161 -7.74 12.65 -2.97
CA GLY A 161 -6.33 12.26 -2.97
C GLY A 161 -5.40 13.39 -2.52
N ALA A 162 -5.74 14.64 -2.82
CA ALA A 162 -5.05 15.84 -2.36
C ALA A 162 -5.37 16.24 -0.90
N GLY A 163 -6.30 15.53 -0.23
CA GLY A 163 -6.64 15.75 1.17
C GLY A 163 -7.78 16.76 1.44
N HIS A 164 -8.45 17.27 0.39
CA HIS A 164 -9.52 18.25 0.56
C HIS A 164 -10.78 17.67 1.23
N SER A 165 -11.40 18.42 2.11
CA SER A 165 -12.70 18.10 2.71
C SER A 165 -13.84 18.26 1.70
N ASN A 166 -15.03 17.69 1.99
CA ASN A 166 -16.20 17.83 1.11
C ASN A 166 -16.62 19.30 0.90
N LYS A 167 -16.39 20.18 1.89
CA LYS A 167 -16.68 21.62 1.77
C LYS A 167 -15.72 22.29 0.79
N GLU A 168 -14.41 22.01 0.87
CA GLU A 168 -13.41 22.52 -0.04
C GLU A 168 -13.63 22.03 -1.46
N ILE A 169 -13.93 20.73 -1.63
CA ILE A 169 -14.25 20.12 -2.94
C ILE A 169 -15.47 20.81 -3.55
N ALA A 170 -16.52 21.08 -2.76
CA ALA A 170 -17.73 21.77 -3.21
C ALA A 170 -17.40 23.15 -3.77
N VAL A 171 -16.53 23.92 -3.08
CA VAL A 171 -16.06 25.23 -3.52
C VAL A 171 -15.25 25.13 -4.80
N LEU A 172 -14.25 24.24 -4.84
CA LEU A 172 -13.35 24.05 -5.99
C LEU A 172 -14.09 23.65 -7.25
N LEU A 173 -15.05 22.73 -7.14
CA LEU A 173 -15.83 22.20 -8.27
C LEU A 173 -17.12 22.99 -8.55
N LYS A 174 -17.43 24.04 -7.76
CA LYS A 174 -18.65 24.85 -7.85
C LYS A 174 -19.95 24.03 -7.83
N ILE A 175 -20.03 23.06 -6.94
CA ILE A 175 -21.19 22.20 -6.71
C ILE A 175 -21.59 22.21 -5.22
N SER A 176 -22.76 21.68 -4.87
CA SER A 176 -23.18 21.60 -3.48
C SER A 176 -22.37 20.57 -2.69
N VAL A 177 -22.23 20.78 -1.37
CA VAL A 177 -21.62 19.79 -0.46
C VAL A 177 -22.37 18.47 -0.53
N GLU A 178 -23.68 18.51 -0.70
CA GLU A 178 -24.51 17.31 -0.80
C GLU A 178 -24.23 16.52 -2.10
N THR A 179 -24.00 17.23 -3.20
CA THR A 179 -23.55 16.62 -4.47
C THR A 179 -22.18 15.95 -4.31
N VAL A 180 -21.25 16.59 -3.58
CA VAL A 180 -19.93 15.98 -3.28
C VAL A 180 -20.10 14.70 -2.45
N LYS A 181 -20.95 14.70 -1.42
CA LYS A 181 -21.24 13.49 -0.63
C LYS A 181 -21.80 12.36 -1.50
N GLY A 182 -22.71 12.69 -2.43
CA GLY A 182 -23.24 11.73 -3.41
C GLY A 182 -22.11 11.12 -4.24
N HIS A 183 -21.25 11.94 -4.83
CA HIS A 183 -20.09 11.45 -5.60
C HIS A 183 -19.14 10.60 -4.75
N VAL A 184 -18.86 11.00 -3.50
CA VAL A 184 -18.01 10.22 -2.58
C VAL A 184 -18.63 8.84 -2.34
N LYS A 185 -19.94 8.76 -2.06
CA LYS A 185 -20.64 7.48 -1.86
C LYS A 185 -20.49 6.57 -3.09
N ASP A 186 -20.80 7.11 -4.28
CA ASP A 186 -20.70 6.35 -5.54
C ASP A 186 -19.26 5.90 -5.84
N ILE A 187 -18.25 6.75 -5.55
CA ILE A 187 -16.84 6.42 -5.68
C ILE A 187 -16.48 5.24 -4.79
N LEU A 188 -16.86 5.28 -3.50
CA LEU A 188 -16.57 4.21 -2.55
C LEU A 188 -17.20 2.88 -3.01
N GLU A 189 -18.44 2.91 -3.47
CA GLU A 189 -19.16 1.73 -3.95
C GLU A 189 -18.49 1.15 -5.21
N ARG A 190 -18.18 1.98 -6.22
CA ARG A 190 -17.60 1.55 -7.49
C ARG A 190 -16.17 1.04 -7.37
N LEU A 191 -15.38 1.65 -6.49
CA LEU A 191 -14.01 1.23 -6.19
C LEU A 191 -13.96 0.11 -5.15
N LYS A 192 -15.11 -0.29 -4.58
CA LYS A 192 -15.20 -1.22 -3.43
C LYS A 192 -14.38 -0.75 -2.23
N ALA A 193 -14.20 0.56 -2.09
CA ALA A 193 -13.43 1.16 -1.01
C ALA A 193 -14.29 1.28 0.26
N LYS A 194 -13.77 0.84 1.40
CA LYS A 194 -14.48 0.84 2.70
C LYS A 194 -14.65 2.26 3.26
N ASN A 195 -13.74 3.17 2.91
CA ASN A 195 -13.72 4.54 3.39
C ASN A 195 -12.98 5.49 2.43
N ARG A 196 -13.06 6.79 2.73
CA ARG A 196 -12.44 7.88 1.97
C ARG A 196 -10.92 7.74 1.84
N MET A 197 -10.25 7.25 2.88
CA MET A 197 -8.79 7.06 2.87
C MET A 197 -8.41 5.98 1.86
N GLU A 198 -9.11 4.86 1.86
CA GLU A 198 -8.91 3.77 0.90
C GLU A 198 -9.13 4.24 -0.54
N ALA A 199 -10.17 5.02 -0.81
CA ALA A 199 -10.38 5.62 -2.12
C ALA A 199 -9.23 6.56 -2.55
N SER A 200 -8.68 7.35 -1.62
CA SER A 200 -7.49 8.19 -1.83
C SER A 200 -6.27 7.36 -2.24
N ILE A 201 -6.08 6.22 -1.60
CA ILE A 201 -4.98 5.30 -1.86
C ILE A 201 -5.10 4.70 -3.26
N ILE A 202 -6.27 4.17 -3.62
CA ILE A 202 -6.57 3.63 -4.95
C ILE A 202 -6.26 4.68 -6.03
N TYR A 203 -6.68 5.94 -5.82
CA TYR A 203 -6.39 7.03 -6.75
C TYR A 203 -4.88 7.23 -6.95
N ARG A 204 -4.10 7.33 -5.88
CA ARG A 204 -2.66 7.55 -5.95
C ARG A 204 -1.93 6.43 -6.68
N HIS A 205 -2.29 5.18 -6.41
CA HIS A 205 -1.74 4.02 -7.13
C HIS A 205 -1.99 4.10 -8.64
N THR A 206 -3.18 4.50 -9.04
CA THR A 206 -3.51 4.62 -10.47
C THR A 206 -2.81 5.79 -11.16
N GLN A 207 -2.47 6.87 -10.45
CA GLN A 207 -1.69 7.99 -11.00
C GLN A 207 -0.22 7.60 -11.22
N ILE A 208 0.36 6.85 -10.28
CA ILE A 208 1.73 6.31 -10.43
C ILE A 208 1.83 5.45 -11.69
N GLN A 209 0.83 4.63 -11.97
CA GLN A 209 0.78 3.80 -13.18
C GLN A 209 0.67 4.63 -14.47
N LYS A 210 -0.11 5.73 -14.49
CA LYS A 210 -0.25 6.61 -15.66
C LYS A 210 1.06 7.31 -16.03
N HIS A 211 1.83 7.77 -15.06
CA HIS A 211 3.12 8.44 -15.30
C HIS A 211 4.25 7.44 -15.64
N SER A 212 3.98 6.14 -15.53
CA SER A 212 4.92 5.06 -15.81
C SER A 212 4.75 4.43 -17.19
N MET A 213 3.70 4.78 -17.94
CA MET A 213 3.52 4.35 -19.32
C MET A 213 4.21 5.36 -20.24
N PRO A 214 5.16 4.96 -21.09
CA PRO A 214 5.65 5.83 -22.16
C PRO A 214 4.46 6.17 -23.09
N GLU A 215 4.35 7.44 -23.47
CA GLU A 215 3.39 7.85 -24.49
C GLU A 215 3.53 6.94 -25.72
N PRO A 216 2.41 6.50 -26.34
CA PRO A 216 2.48 5.79 -27.60
C PRO A 216 3.12 6.74 -28.61
N SER A 217 4.33 6.39 -29.07
CA SER A 217 4.99 7.09 -30.17
C SER A 217 4.04 7.08 -31.37
N LEU A 218 3.44 8.22 -31.65
CA LEU A 218 2.77 8.50 -32.90
C LEU A 218 3.84 8.47 -34.00
N HIS A 219 4.05 7.31 -34.61
CA HIS A 219 4.72 7.24 -35.88
C HIS A 219 3.72 7.70 -36.93
N ASN A 220 3.82 8.98 -37.29
CA ASN A 220 3.32 9.46 -38.56
C ASN A 220 4.16 8.81 -39.67
N ASN A 221 3.49 8.06 -40.50
CA ASN A 221 3.85 7.86 -41.89
C ASN A 221 2.92 8.67 -42.77
#